data_ae1c4120ddaba58ae36763555212e098
#
_entry.id   ae1c4120ddaba58ae36763555212e098
#
_cell.length_a   1.000
_cell.length_b   1.000
_cell.length_c   1.000
_cell.angle_alpha   90.00
_cell.angle_beta   90.00
_cell.angle_gamma   90.00
#
_symmetry.space_group_name_H-M   'P 1'
#
loop_
_entity.id
_entity.type
_entity.pdbx_description
1 polymer ?
#
loop_
_entity_poly.entity_id
_entity_poly.type
_entity_poly.pdbx_seq_one_letter_code
_entity_poly.pdbx_strand_id
1 'polypeptide(L)'
;MASKVKNATSKFLNKVPTLNKIFRKVPKETLILTFCLALIVGIAVAVRVLPYNWGYQLSEFDPYFHYDVTEYVVKNGFSSWFDWHTDRAWYPTGRDIGLTSFPGLPFSSAILYLFLTGIGVQTTVYNVSVAFPVLMAALTCIVMYYFGKDVGGPKVGLLAALFLALSPAFIARTSLGFFDTESVGIFGILLASLFYLRSLDEEKGKLASLAYSLLGGLFLGYIFASWGASRYAMSLLALFTFVLVITKRYSQRLLISYGVLTTTSFLIAIGVPKLGFPFLTEFESIAVFGVLLVLVMKEITPRLKTQNLRLIFTALFLLGIGVSVVVLSYFNVISLPYTKFMSVLNPFQRSTNPLVESVQEHRPATWSAFYYQFGFLVFLAPLGIFFAFQRLTTKSLFVITFMLTALYFSASMIRLTIILAPAVCILGSLALIEVLRPFVNIVTQRTFTRRRRVSLRVGRGFSTILIIGLFVLTFIPLLRGVDSGYSPTTIAASSIPLRANIGDWSEALVWMKVNLPPDTVVASWWDYGYWIMVNGEKITLADNGTINSTQIAQIGRMFMSNETQALTILKEYDVDYVTVFTTIALAQQGQIL
;
A
#
# COMPACT_ATOMS: atom_id res chain seq x y z
N MET A 1 36.59 22.67 11.03
CA MET A 1 35.73 22.00 10.02
C MET A 1 34.61 22.90 9.50
N ALA A 2 33.86 23.59 10.34
CA ALA A 2 32.74 24.48 9.93
C ALA A 2 33.12 25.63 8.98
N SER A 3 34.35 26.21 9.07
CA SER A 3 34.80 27.27 8.16
C SER A 3 35.15 26.77 6.75
N LYS A 4 35.67 25.55 6.63
CA LYS A 4 35.98 24.91 5.33
C LYS A 4 34.68 24.52 4.58
N VAL A 5 33.63 24.07 5.28
CA VAL A 5 32.34 23.75 4.68
C VAL A 5 31.64 25.03 4.22
N LYS A 6 31.68 26.13 5.03
CA LYS A 6 31.17 27.44 4.62
C LYS A 6 31.85 28.00 3.36
N ASN A 7 33.17 27.81 3.23
CA ASN A 7 33.92 28.27 2.05
C ASN A 7 33.66 27.40 0.81
N ALA A 8 33.45 26.08 0.97
CA ALA A 8 33.14 25.18 -0.14
C ALA A 8 31.74 25.45 -0.69
N THR A 9 30.74 25.63 0.18
CA THR A 9 29.37 25.99 -0.22
C THR A 9 29.29 27.38 -0.86
N SER A 10 30.04 28.36 -0.36
CA SER A 10 30.07 29.69 -0.98
C SER A 10 30.76 29.69 -2.36
N LYS A 11 31.80 28.89 -2.55
CA LYS A 11 32.44 28.71 -3.86
C LYS A 11 31.57 28.00 -4.90
N PHE A 12 30.78 27.00 -4.46
CA PHE A 12 29.85 26.30 -5.34
C PHE A 12 28.66 27.19 -5.76
N LEU A 13 28.08 27.95 -4.81
CA LEU A 13 26.98 28.87 -5.05
C LEU A 13 27.38 30.07 -5.92
N ASN A 14 28.64 30.52 -5.87
CA ASN A 14 29.14 31.60 -6.72
C ASN A 14 29.38 31.18 -8.18
N LYS A 15 29.47 29.89 -8.47
CA LYS A 15 29.59 29.36 -9.84
C LYS A 15 28.27 29.32 -10.63
N VAL A 16 27.12 29.45 -9.93
CA VAL A 16 25.79 29.45 -10.57
C VAL A 16 24.98 30.65 -10.05
N PRO A 17 25.13 31.83 -10.67
CA PRO A 17 24.49 33.08 -10.23
C PRO A 17 22.97 33.01 -10.11
N THR A 18 22.32 32.18 -10.93
CA THR A 18 20.88 31.96 -10.94
C THR A 18 20.38 31.23 -9.69
N LEU A 19 21.10 30.21 -9.23
CA LEU A 19 20.79 29.48 -7.99
C LEU A 19 20.90 30.38 -6.76
N ASN A 20 21.93 31.23 -6.69
CA ASN A 20 22.13 32.14 -5.57
C ASN A 20 21.01 33.20 -5.45
N LYS A 21 20.43 33.66 -6.57
CA LYS A 21 19.26 34.55 -6.58
C LYS A 21 17.98 33.82 -6.13
N ILE A 22 17.81 32.55 -6.47
CA ILE A 22 16.67 31.73 -6.06
C ILE A 22 16.75 31.43 -4.55
N PHE A 23 17.91 30.99 -4.03
CA PHE A 23 18.09 30.69 -2.61
C PHE A 23 17.97 31.92 -1.69
N ARG A 24 18.31 33.11 -2.15
CA ARG A 24 18.10 34.35 -1.39
C ARG A 24 16.63 34.75 -1.23
N LYS A 25 15.73 34.30 -2.12
CA LYS A 25 14.30 34.61 -2.06
C LYS A 25 13.48 33.59 -1.25
N VAL A 26 14.04 32.39 -0.96
CA VAL A 26 13.32 31.34 -0.22
C VAL A 26 13.51 31.56 1.29
N PRO A 27 12.44 31.55 2.09
CA PRO A 27 12.52 31.65 3.55
C PRO A 27 13.43 30.55 4.14
N LYS A 28 14.26 30.88 5.13
CA LYS A 28 15.17 29.92 5.79
C LYS A 28 14.44 28.68 6.31
N GLU A 29 13.23 28.85 6.84
CA GLU A 29 12.40 27.73 7.31
C GLU A 29 12.06 26.75 6.19
N THR A 30 11.70 27.25 5.01
CA THR A 30 11.40 26.40 3.84
C THR A 30 12.64 25.63 3.40
N LEU A 31 13.82 26.27 3.40
CA LEU A 31 15.07 25.58 3.07
C LEU A 31 15.40 24.46 4.06
N ILE A 32 15.23 24.70 5.36
CA ILE A 32 15.44 23.68 6.40
C ILE A 32 14.46 22.53 6.22
N LEU A 33 13.17 22.82 6.00
CA LEU A 33 12.15 21.79 5.79
C LEU A 33 12.44 20.94 4.55
N THR A 34 12.82 21.58 3.44
CA THR A 34 13.19 20.88 2.19
C THR A 34 14.42 20.01 2.39
N PHE A 35 15.44 20.52 3.09
CA PHE A 35 16.65 19.75 3.41
C PHE A 35 16.33 18.54 4.31
N CYS A 36 15.51 18.73 5.35
CA CYS A 36 15.08 17.61 6.20
C CYS A 36 14.28 16.57 5.42
N LEU A 37 13.38 17.00 4.53
CA LEU A 37 12.61 16.09 3.68
C LEU A 37 13.53 15.33 2.71
N ALA A 38 14.49 16.00 2.08
CA ALA A 38 15.48 15.36 1.20
C ALA A 38 16.33 14.31 1.96
N LEU A 39 16.70 14.61 3.20
CA LEU A 39 17.41 13.66 4.07
C LEU A 39 16.54 12.44 4.38
N ILE A 40 15.26 12.63 4.71
CA ILE A 40 14.29 11.53 4.97
C ILE A 40 14.13 10.66 3.73
N VAL A 41 13.98 11.26 2.56
CA VAL A 41 13.93 10.53 1.28
C VAL A 41 15.22 9.76 1.03
N GLY A 42 16.39 10.38 1.30
CA GLY A 42 17.69 9.71 1.21
C GLY A 42 17.79 8.48 2.14
N ILE A 43 17.31 8.59 3.39
CA ILE A 43 17.23 7.47 4.33
C ILE A 43 16.27 6.39 3.81
N ALA A 44 15.10 6.77 3.29
CA ALA A 44 14.13 5.83 2.73
C ALA A 44 14.73 5.01 1.58
N VAL A 45 15.47 5.65 0.69
CA VAL A 45 16.18 4.99 -0.43
C VAL A 45 17.30 4.11 0.11
N ALA A 46 18.17 4.64 0.98
CA ALA A 46 19.34 3.93 1.50
C ALA A 46 18.96 2.60 2.19
N VAL A 47 17.91 2.61 3.03
CA VAL A 47 17.45 1.38 3.70
C VAL A 47 16.89 0.37 2.70
N ARG A 48 16.19 0.82 1.66
CA ARG A 48 15.55 -0.07 0.68
C ARG A 48 16.48 -0.64 -0.37
N VAL A 49 17.66 -0.08 -0.53
CA VAL A 49 18.70 -0.60 -1.44
C VAL A 49 19.56 -1.68 -0.75
N LEU A 50 19.44 -1.87 0.56
CA LEU A 50 20.23 -2.87 1.30
C LEU A 50 20.16 -4.31 0.74
N PRO A 51 19.01 -4.79 0.17
CA PRO A 51 18.98 -6.11 -0.46
C PRO A 51 19.96 -6.29 -1.61
N TYR A 52 20.50 -5.21 -2.18
CA TYR A 52 21.57 -5.26 -3.19
C TYR A 52 22.78 -6.09 -2.75
N ASN A 53 23.03 -6.19 -1.43
CA ASN A 53 24.09 -7.05 -0.88
C ASN A 53 23.89 -8.54 -1.16
N TRP A 54 22.66 -8.96 -1.48
CA TRP A 54 22.28 -10.33 -1.81
C TRP A 54 22.13 -10.57 -3.32
N GLY A 55 22.38 -9.55 -4.12
CA GLY A 55 22.22 -9.56 -5.58
C GLY A 55 21.17 -8.56 -6.06
N TYR A 56 21.24 -8.22 -7.35
CA TYR A 56 20.29 -7.33 -8.01
C TYR A 56 19.20 -8.17 -8.68
N GLN A 57 18.21 -8.60 -7.88
CA GLN A 57 17.19 -9.56 -8.29
C GLN A 57 15.80 -9.09 -7.88
N LEU A 58 14.78 -9.58 -8.60
CA LEU A 58 13.40 -9.51 -8.15
C LEU A 58 13.21 -10.42 -6.94
N SER A 59 12.42 -9.98 -5.96
CA SER A 59 12.11 -10.71 -4.74
C SER A 59 10.70 -11.28 -4.83
N GLU A 60 10.43 -12.37 -4.09
CA GLU A 60 9.12 -13.04 -4.06
C GLU A 60 8.71 -13.63 -5.42
N PHE A 61 7.43 -13.98 -5.57
CA PHE A 61 6.88 -14.65 -6.75
C PHE A 61 6.21 -13.65 -7.71
N ASP A 62 5.25 -12.87 -7.21
CA ASP A 62 4.45 -11.92 -7.99
C ASP A 62 5.29 -10.88 -8.78
N PRO A 63 6.42 -10.37 -8.26
CA PRO A 63 7.31 -9.48 -9.01
C PRO A 63 7.77 -10.01 -10.36
N TYR A 64 7.97 -11.31 -10.51
CA TYR A 64 8.36 -11.91 -11.79
C TYR A 64 7.22 -11.88 -12.80
N PHE A 65 5.98 -12.13 -12.36
CA PHE A 65 4.82 -11.98 -13.21
C PHE A 65 4.63 -10.51 -13.66
N HIS A 66 4.74 -9.57 -12.74
CA HIS A 66 4.62 -8.15 -13.08
C HIS A 66 5.73 -7.68 -14.02
N TYR A 67 6.93 -8.24 -13.89
CA TYR A 67 8.02 -8.01 -14.82
C TYR A 67 7.71 -8.57 -16.21
N ASP A 68 7.25 -9.81 -16.32
CA ASP A 68 6.87 -10.45 -17.59
C ASP A 68 5.79 -9.62 -18.32
N VAL A 69 4.76 -9.16 -17.59
CA VAL A 69 3.74 -8.27 -18.14
C VAL A 69 4.33 -6.92 -18.60
N THR A 70 5.26 -6.35 -17.81
CA THR A 70 5.93 -5.08 -18.18
C THR A 70 6.75 -5.25 -19.45
N GLU A 71 7.52 -6.33 -19.55
CA GLU A 71 8.35 -6.64 -20.71
C GLU A 71 7.49 -6.87 -21.96
N TYR A 72 6.39 -7.63 -21.83
CA TYR A 72 5.44 -7.86 -22.92
C TYR A 72 4.85 -6.55 -23.46
N VAL A 73 4.40 -5.67 -22.57
CA VAL A 73 3.82 -4.37 -22.93
C VAL A 73 4.84 -3.46 -23.61
N VAL A 74 6.09 -3.46 -23.15
CA VAL A 74 7.16 -2.68 -23.79
C VAL A 74 7.47 -3.19 -25.20
N LYS A 75 7.42 -4.51 -25.41
CA LYS A 75 7.72 -5.13 -26.73
C LYS A 75 6.55 -5.02 -27.71
N ASN A 76 5.31 -5.18 -27.25
CA ASN A 76 4.13 -5.33 -28.11
C ASN A 76 3.18 -4.12 -28.07
N GLY A 77 3.42 -3.15 -27.15
CA GLY A 77 2.57 -1.98 -26.95
C GLY A 77 1.50 -2.18 -25.88
N PHE A 78 0.95 -1.08 -25.36
CA PHE A 78 -0.02 -1.10 -24.25
C PHE A 78 -1.36 -1.75 -24.61
N SER A 79 -1.79 -1.63 -25.86
CA SER A 79 -3.06 -2.20 -26.33
C SER A 79 -3.04 -3.71 -26.40
N SER A 80 -1.89 -4.32 -26.66
CA SER A 80 -1.76 -5.78 -26.76
C SER A 80 -2.06 -6.51 -25.46
N TRP A 81 -1.94 -5.83 -24.31
CA TRP A 81 -2.25 -6.41 -23.00
C TRP A 81 -3.72 -6.80 -22.85
N PHE A 82 -4.65 -6.09 -23.50
CA PHE A 82 -6.08 -6.32 -23.34
C PHE A 82 -6.53 -7.66 -23.92
N ASP A 83 -5.90 -8.12 -25.00
CA ASP A 83 -6.22 -9.36 -25.71
C ASP A 83 -5.15 -10.43 -25.52
N TRP A 84 -4.23 -10.24 -24.55
CA TRP A 84 -3.14 -11.16 -24.33
C TRP A 84 -3.60 -12.44 -23.65
N HIS A 85 -3.53 -13.56 -24.39
CA HIS A 85 -3.61 -14.92 -23.90
C HIS A 85 -2.21 -15.54 -23.84
N THR A 86 -1.91 -16.32 -22.80
CA THR A 86 -0.64 -17.05 -22.67
C THR A 86 -0.88 -18.52 -22.35
N ASP A 87 -0.25 -19.41 -23.14
CA ASP A 87 -0.28 -20.84 -22.91
C ASP A 87 0.83 -21.32 -21.95
N ARG A 88 1.71 -20.41 -21.51
CA ARG A 88 2.81 -20.73 -20.59
C ARG A 88 2.36 -20.98 -19.15
N ALA A 89 1.13 -20.63 -18.79
CA ALA A 89 0.57 -20.79 -17.46
C ALA A 89 -0.81 -21.44 -17.54
N TRP A 90 -1.18 -22.22 -16.51
CA TRP A 90 -2.50 -22.85 -16.41
C TRP A 90 -2.78 -23.85 -17.54
N TYR A 91 -1.74 -24.58 -17.96
CA TYR A 91 -1.89 -25.61 -18.99
C TYR A 91 -2.95 -26.65 -18.59
N PRO A 92 -3.80 -27.15 -19.51
CA PRO A 92 -3.80 -26.88 -20.96
C PRO A 92 -4.65 -25.67 -21.39
N THR A 93 -5.38 -25.02 -20.48
CA THR A 93 -6.35 -23.96 -20.84
C THR A 93 -5.72 -22.60 -21.10
N GLY A 94 -4.51 -22.37 -20.64
CA GLY A 94 -3.86 -21.06 -20.71
C GLY A 94 -4.48 -20.01 -19.76
N ARG A 95 -4.04 -18.75 -19.92
CA ARG A 95 -4.48 -17.64 -19.07
C ARG A 95 -4.66 -16.37 -19.88
N ASP A 96 -5.86 -15.77 -19.76
CA ASP A 96 -6.15 -14.43 -20.27
C ASP A 96 -5.63 -13.38 -19.29
N ILE A 97 -4.55 -12.70 -19.66
CA ILE A 97 -3.85 -11.78 -18.76
C ILE A 97 -4.71 -10.55 -18.44
N GLY A 98 -5.37 -9.96 -19.45
CA GLY A 98 -6.23 -8.79 -19.26
C GLY A 98 -7.41 -9.03 -18.32
N LEU A 99 -7.98 -10.25 -18.33
CA LEU A 99 -9.11 -10.62 -17.47
C LEU A 99 -8.69 -11.03 -16.05
N THR A 100 -7.44 -11.46 -15.86
CA THR A 100 -6.98 -12.05 -14.60
C THR A 100 -5.97 -11.19 -13.83
N SER A 101 -5.43 -10.13 -14.43
CA SER A 101 -4.42 -9.26 -13.81
C SER A 101 -4.82 -7.78 -13.81
N PHE A 102 -3.98 -6.93 -13.19
CA PHE A 102 -4.14 -5.50 -13.15
C PHE A 102 -3.02 -4.82 -13.93
N PRO A 103 -3.32 -3.83 -14.80
CA PRO A 103 -2.32 -3.17 -15.64
C PRO A 103 -1.52 -2.08 -14.92
N GLY A 104 -2.01 -1.50 -13.82
CA GLY A 104 -1.51 -0.23 -13.29
C GLY A 104 -0.03 -0.25 -12.90
N LEU A 105 0.45 -1.27 -12.19
CA LEU A 105 1.86 -1.40 -11.84
C LEU A 105 2.75 -1.68 -13.09
N PRO A 106 2.47 -2.71 -13.92
CA PRO A 106 3.27 -2.97 -15.12
C PRO A 106 3.31 -1.78 -16.08
N PHE A 107 2.17 -1.13 -16.32
CA PHE A 107 2.11 0.06 -17.20
C PHE A 107 2.92 1.22 -16.66
N SER A 108 2.88 1.46 -15.35
CA SER A 108 3.68 2.51 -14.71
C SER A 108 5.17 2.27 -14.86
N SER A 109 5.62 1.02 -14.70
CA SER A 109 7.01 0.64 -14.91
C SER A 109 7.42 0.73 -16.40
N ALA A 110 6.54 0.30 -17.31
CA ALA A 110 6.77 0.42 -18.75
C ALA A 110 6.91 1.90 -19.18
N ILE A 111 6.03 2.78 -18.68
CA ILE A 111 6.10 4.23 -18.94
C ILE A 111 7.42 4.80 -18.41
N LEU A 112 7.83 4.42 -17.19
CA LEU A 112 9.10 4.88 -16.62
C LEU A 112 10.28 4.39 -17.46
N TYR A 113 10.30 3.14 -17.90
CA TYR A 113 11.33 2.60 -18.77
C TYR A 113 11.42 3.37 -20.10
N LEU A 114 10.28 3.56 -20.77
CA LEU A 114 10.22 4.29 -22.04
C LEU A 114 10.65 5.75 -21.88
N PHE A 115 10.30 6.39 -20.76
CA PHE A 115 10.76 7.75 -20.45
C PHE A 115 12.28 7.80 -20.26
N LEU A 116 12.85 6.91 -19.45
CA LEU A 116 14.30 6.86 -19.18
C LEU A 116 15.10 6.60 -20.46
N THR A 117 14.68 5.64 -21.26
CA THR A 117 15.33 5.34 -22.55
C THR A 117 15.17 6.48 -23.56
N GLY A 118 13.99 7.12 -23.57
CA GLY A 118 13.72 8.30 -24.41
C GLY A 118 14.62 9.50 -24.12
N ILE A 119 15.06 9.68 -22.87
CA ILE A 119 16.05 10.71 -22.49
C ILE A 119 17.50 10.24 -22.58
N GLY A 120 17.76 9.04 -23.14
CA GLY A 120 19.08 8.50 -23.39
C GLY A 120 19.71 7.70 -22.24
N VAL A 121 18.96 7.35 -21.18
CA VAL A 121 19.47 6.48 -20.10
C VAL A 121 19.52 5.04 -20.60
N GLN A 122 20.70 4.44 -20.61
CA GLN A 122 20.87 3.02 -20.94
C GLN A 122 20.45 2.16 -19.76
N THR A 123 19.28 1.50 -19.87
CA THR A 123 18.74 0.60 -18.85
C THR A 123 17.93 -0.51 -19.50
N THR A 124 17.54 -1.51 -18.73
CA THR A 124 16.67 -2.62 -19.16
C THR A 124 15.33 -2.55 -18.42
N VAL A 125 14.28 -3.19 -18.95
CA VAL A 125 12.99 -3.34 -18.28
C VAL A 125 13.19 -3.98 -16.91
N TYR A 126 14.05 -5.01 -16.83
CA TYR A 126 14.40 -5.70 -15.58
C TYR A 126 14.97 -4.73 -14.53
N ASN A 127 15.97 -3.93 -14.92
CA ASN A 127 16.60 -2.98 -14.00
C ASN A 127 15.62 -1.94 -13.46
N VAL A 128 14.71 -1.45 -14.32
CA VAL A 128 13.67 -0.52 -13.92
C VAL A 128 12.69 -1.19 -12.96
N SER A 129 12.26 -2.41 -13.24
CA SER A 129 11.34 -3.17 -12.38
C SER A 129 11.94 -3.43 -11.00
N VAL A 130 13.23 -3.81 -10.91
CA VAL A 130 13.92 -4.03 -9.63
C VAL A 130 14.02 -2.74 -8.81
N ALA A 131 14.27 -1.58 -9.45
CA ALA A 131 14.43 -0.30 -8.77
C ALA A 131 13.09 0.42 -8.49
N PHE A 132 12.02 0.07 -9.18
CA PHE A 132 10.71 0.74 -9.15
C PHE A 132 10.12 0.86 -7.73
N PRO A 133 10.12 -0.17 -6.87
CA PRO A 133 9.58 -0.07 -5.51
C PRO A 133 10.30 0.96 -4.66
N VAL A 134 11.61 1.10 -4.81
CA VAL A 134 12.42 2.09 -4.10
C VAL A 134 12.02 3.51 -4.50
N LEU A 135 11.81 3.75 -5.79
CA LEU A 135 11.31 5.03 -6.30
C LEU A 135 9.92 5.34 -5.73
N MET A 136 9.00 4.36 -5.75
CA MET A 136 7.65 4.54 -5.22
C MET A 136 7.66 4.82 -3.72
N ALA A 137 8.55 4.18 -2.96
CA ALA A 137 8.72 4.47 -1.54
C ALA A 137 9.20 5.90 -1.27
N ALA A 138 10.15 6.39 -2.06
CA ALA A 138 10.64 7.77 -1.97
C ALA A 138 9.51 8.77 -2.24
N LEU A 139 8.73 8.56 -3.29
CA LEU A 139 7.56 9.39 -3.64
C LEU A 139 6.49 9.32 -2.55
N THR A 140 6.23 8.13 -1.99
CA THR A 140 5.27 7.93 -0.90
C THR A 140 5.67 8.70 0.36
N CYS A 141 6.95 8.73 0.71
CA CYS A 141 7.44 9.54 1.84
C CYS A 141 7.22 11.05 1.62
N ILE A 142 7.37 11.53 0.38
CA ILE A 142 7.05 12.93 0.03
C ILE A 142 5.55 13.21 0.21
N VAL A 143 4.69 12.33 -0.31
CA VAL A 143 3.23 12.46 -0.14
C VAL A 143 2.85 12.42 1.34
N MET A 144 3.46 11.53 2.10
CA MET A 144 3.26 11.39 3.55
C MET A 144 3.61 12.67 4.31
N TYR A 145 4.69 13.36 3.91
CA TYR A 145 5.01 14.68 4.46
C TYR A 145 3.88 15.67 4.25
N TYR A 146 3.36 15.79 3.02
CA TYR A 146 2.28 16.72 2.74
C TYR A 146 1.00 16.35 3.47
N PHE A 147 0.70 15.06 3.58
CA PHE A 147 -0.48 14.58 4.29
C PHE A 147 -0.38 14.87 5.80
N GLY A 148 0.73 14.51 6.43
CA GLY A 148 0.98 14.84 7.84
C GLY A 148 1.05 16.34 8.13
N LYS A 149 1.59 17.14 7.19
CA LYS A 149 1.58 18.60 7.25
C LYS A 149 0.15 19.16 7.28
N ASP A 150 -0.73 18.63 6.43
CA ASP A 150 -2.13 19.07 6.35
C ASP A 150 -2.92 18.69 7.62
N VAL A 151 -2.53 17.63 8.34
CA VAL A 151 -3.17 17.16 9.58
C VAL A 151 -2.65 17.90 10.82
N GLY A 152 -1.33 18.09 10.95
CA GLY A 152 -0.73 18.56 12.21
C GLY A 152 0.38 19.60 12.05
N GLY A 153 0.64 20.05 10.83
CA GLY A 153 1.69 21.04 10.51
C GLY A 153 3.03 20.41 10.08
N PRO A 154 4.00 21.24 9.67
CA PRO A 154 5.23 20.77 9.03
C PRO A 154 6.05 19.77 9.86
N LYS A 155 6.09 19.94 11.19
CA LYS A 155 6.83 19.03 12.09
C LYS A 155 6.20 17.63 12.13
N VAL A 156 4.86 17.56 12.19
CA VAL A 156 4.13 16.30 12.13
C VAL A 156 4.36 15.64 10.77
N GLY A 157 4.34 16.42 9.68
CA GLY A 157 4.64 15.91 8.33
C GLY A 157 6.03 15.28 8.21
N LEU A 158 7.08 15.95 8.70
CA LEU A 158 8.45 15.41 8.66
C LEU A 158 8.60 14.13 9.48
N LEU A 159 8.05 14.10 10.71
CA LEU A 159 8.11 12.91 11.53
C LEU A 159 7.31 11.76 10.94
N ALA A 160 6.11 12.03 10.40
CA ALA A 160 5.30 11.01 9.74
C ALA A 160 6.01 10.40 8.53
N ALA A 161 6.66 11.22 7.71
CA ALA A 161 7.48 10.76 6.59
C ALA A 161 8.68 9.92 7.07
N LEU A 162 9.38 10.34 8.14
CA LEU A 162 10.51 9.61 8.71
C LEU A 162 10.07 8.26 9.30
N PHE A 163 8.97 8.24 10.06
CA PHE A 163 8.45 7.01 10.63
C PHE A 163 8.00 6.02 9.55
N LEU A 164 7.36 6.50 8.48
CA LEU A 164 7.00 5.65 7.34
C LEU A 164 8.25 5.14 6.61
N ALA A 165 9.28 5.99 6.41
CA ALA A 165 10.53 5.61 5.79
C ALA A 165 11.24 4.46 6.53
N LEU A 166 11.11 4.43 7.87
CA LEU A 166 11.75 3.45 8.76
C LEU A 166 10.80 2.34 9.26
N SER A 167 9.52 2.35 8.87
CA SER A 167 8.56 1.31 9.28
C SER A 167 8.85 -0.03 8.60
N PRO A 168 9.13 -1.12 9.34
CA PRO A 168 9.30 -2.46 8.77
C PRO A 168 8.15 -2.89 7.87
N ALA A 169 6.89 -2.59 8.25
CA ALA A 169 5.70 -2.90 7.45
C ALA A 169 5.74 -2.31 6.04
N PHE A 170 6.33 -1.12 5.88
CA PHE A 170 6.45 -0.45 4.60
C PHE A 170 7.75 -0.80 3.86
N ILE A 171 8.85 -1.04 4.60
CA ILE A 171 10.14 -1.43 4.02
C ILE A 171 10.03 -2.79 3.35
N ALA A 172 9.46 -3.79 4.03
CA ALA A 172 9.35 -5.15 3.53
C ALA A 172 8.63 -5.23 2.15
N ARG A 173 7.69 -4.31 1.90
CA ARG A 173 6.89 -4.28 0.65
C ARG A 173 7.35 -3.23 -0.36
N THR A 174 8.47 -2.57 -0.12
CA THR A 174 8.99 -1.50 -1.01
C THR A 174 10.51 -1.54 -1.14
N SER A 175 11.16 -2.60 -0.69
CA SER A 175 12.59 -2.83 -0.86
C SER A 175 12.95 -3.17 -2.30
N LEU A 176 14.22 -3.04 -2.63
CA LEU A 176 14.78 -3.35 -3.95
C LEU A 176 14.35 -4.75 -4.39
N GLY A 177 13.78 -4.86 -5.58
CA GLY A 177 13.30 -6.10 -6.15
C GLY A 177 11.87 -6.48 -5.76
N PHE A 178 11.24 -5.88 -4.73
CA PHE A 178 9.85 -6.15 -4.37
C PHE A 178 8.88 -5.42 -5.31
N PHE A 179 8.88 -5.80 -6.57
CA PHE A 179 8.09 -5.19 -7.64
C PHE A 179 6.64 -5.69 -7.61
N ASP A 180 5.89 -5.25 -6.59
CA ASP A 180 4.51 -5.67 -6.35
C ASP A 180 3.57 -4.47 -6.14
N THR A 181 2.28 -4.75 -6.21
CA THR A 181 1.16 -3.80 -6.25
C THR A 181 1.03 -2.93 -5.01
N GLU A 182 1.53 -3.37 -3.85
CA GLU A 182 1.56 -2.61 -2.61
C GLU A 182 2.34 -1.30 -2.74
N SER A 183 3.42 -1.30 -3.53
CA SER A 183 4.27 -0.11 -3.72
C SER A 183 3.49 1.06 -4.35
N VAL A 184 2.64 0.78 -5.33
CA VAL A 184 1.77 1.77 -5.98
C VAL A 184 0.47 1.98 -5.20
N GLY A 185 -0.02 0.94 -4.51
CA GLY A 185 -1.27 0.97 -3.76
C GLY A 185 -1.24 1.97 -2.62
N ILE A 186 -0.22 1.94 -1.76
CA ILE A 186 -0.10 2.88 -0.63
C ILE A 186 0.11 4.32 -1.11
N PHE A 187 0.93 4.52 -2.15
CA PHE A 187 1.09 5.80 -2.81
C PHE A 187 -0.24 6.38 -3.28
N GLY A 188 -1.03 5.56 -3.99
CA GLY A 188 -2.34 5.94 -4.50
C GLY A 188 -3.35 6.23 -3.39
N ILE A 189 -3.44 5.41 -2.34
CA ILE A 189 -4.32 5.65 -1.17
C ILE A 189 -4.03 7.01 -0.54
N LEU A 190 -2.76 7.32 -0.31
CA LEU A 190 -2.37 8.59 0.30
C LEU A 190 -2.68 9.78 -0.62
N LEU A 191 -2.43 9.69 -1.92
CA LEU A 191 -2.75 10.76 -2.86
C LEU A 191 -4.25 10.96 -3.05
N ALA A 192 -5.02 9.88 -3.24
CA ALA A 192 -6.47 9.96 -3.34
C ALA A 192 -7.08 10.63 -2.10
N SER A 193 -6.63 10.20 -0.90
CA SER A 193 -7.07 10.76 0.37
C SER A 193 -6.65 12.23 0.55
N LEU A 194 -5.40 12.56 0.25
CA LEU A 194 -4.87 13.93 0.35
C LEU A 194 -5.63 14.89 -0.55
N PHE A 195 -5.85 14.51 -1.81
CA PHE A 195 -6.56 15.37 -2.76
C PHE A 195 -8.05 15.46 -2.41
N TYR A 196 -8.67 14.36 -1.97
CA TYR A 196 -10.06 14.42 -1.49
C TYR A 196 -10.20 15.36 -0.29
N LEU A 197 -9.33 15.26 0.73
CA LEU A 197 -9.37 16.18 1.88
C LEU A 197 -9.13 17.63 1.48
N ARG A 198 -8.23 17.89 0.52
CA ARG A 198 -7.98 19.25 0.01
C ARG A 198 -9.15 19.79 -0.82
N SER A 199 -9.93 18.92 -1.47
CA SER A 199 -11.14 19.34 -2.19
C SER A 199 -12.23 19.85 -1.24
N LEU A 200 -12.24 19.34 0.01
CA LEU A 200 -13.20 19.74 1.05
C LEU A 200 -12.78 20.99 1.81
N ASP A 201 -11.58 21.50 1.59
CA ASP A 201 -11.05 22.68 2.29
C ASP A 201 -11.79 23.95 1.85
N GLU A 202 -12.47 24.61 2.80
CA GLU A 202 -13.28 25.79 2.53
C GLU A 202 -12.46 27.02 2.09
N GLU A 203 -11.18 27.08 2.46
CA GLU A 203 -10.26 28.13 2.03
C GLU A 203 -9.95 28.06 0.53
N LYS A 204 -10.21 26.93 -0.12
CA LYS A 204 -9.95 26.74 -1.55
C LYS A 204 -11.12 27.25 -2.41
N GLY A 205 -10.79 27.90 -3.52
CA GLY A 205 -11.78 28.28 -4.52
C GLY A 205 -12.49 27.06 -5.15
N LYS A 206 -13.67 27.28 -5.73
CA LYS A 206 -14.50 26.20 -6.34
C LYS A 206 -13.74 25.42 -7.42
N LEU A 207 -12.99 26.11 -8.28
CA LEU A 207 -12.20 25.45 -9.34
C LEU A 207 -11.08 24.59 -8.79
N ALA A 208 -10.37 25.07 -7.75
CA ALA A 208 -9.34 24.28 -7.08
C ALA A 208 -9.94 23.04 -6.37
N SER A 209 -11.11 23.20 -5.73
CA SER A 209 -11.84 22.07 -5.13
C SER A 209 -12.18 21.01 -6.19
N LEU A 210 -12.70 21.42 -7.35
CA LEU A 210 -13.02 20.51 -8.46
C LEU A 210 -11.76 19.81 -8.99
N ALA A 211 -10.67 20.55 -9.20
CA ALA A 211 -9.40 19.97 -9.65
C ALA A 211 -8.85 18.94 -8.65
N TYR A 212 -8.91 19.24 -7.34
CA TYR A 212 -8.50 18.27 -6.31
C TYR A 212 -9.43 17.04 -6.27
N SER A 213 -10.75 17.21 -6.47
CA SER A 213 -11.69 16.08 -6.54
C SER A 213 -11.37 15.18 -7.73
N LEU A 214 -11.09 15.77 -8.89
CA LEU A 214 -10.71 15.05 -10.11
C LEU A 214 -9.38 14.29 -9.90
N LEU A 215 -8.35 14.94 -9.35
CA LEU A 215 -7.08 14.29 -9.04
C LEU A 215 -7.28 13.15 -8.01
N GLY A 216 -8.10 13.35 -6.98
CA GLY A 216 -8.46 12.31 -6.03
C GLY A 216 -9.10 11.11 -6.72
N GLY A 217 -10.04 11.35 -7.64
CA GLY A 217 -10.70 10.33 -8.45
C GLY A 217 -9.75 9.62 -9.41
N LEU A 218 -8.81 10.33 -10.04
CA LEU A 218 -7.78 9.73 -10.90
C LEU A 218 -6.87 8.78 -10.12
N PHE A 219 -6.41 9.19 -8.92
CA PHE A 219 -5.57 8.31 -8.10
C PHE A 219 -6.35 7.14 -7.50
N LEU A 220 -7.63 7.32 -7.14
CA LEU A 220 -8.47 6.19 -6.72
C LEU A 220 -8.71 5.22 -7.89
N GLY A 221 -8.98 5.72 -9.09
CA GLY A 221 -9.08 4.90 -10.31
C GLY A 221 -7.76 4.19 -10.65
N TYR A 222 -6.63 4.86 -10.44
CA TYR A 222 -5.31 4.23 -10.60
C TYR A 222 -5.11 3.05 -9.62
N ILE A 223 -5.58 3.17 -8.36
CA ILE A 223 -5.54 2.04 -7.43
C ILE A 223 -6.45 0.91 -7.90
N PHE A 224 -7.64 1.22 -8.46
CA PHE A 224 -8.51 0.21 -9.06
C PHE A 224 -7.81 -0.57 -10.17
N ALA A 225 -7.06 0.13 -11.01
CA ALA A 225 -6.28 -0.48 -12.07
C ALA A 225 -4.99 -1.19 -11.60
N SER A 226 -4.62 -1.08 -10.32
CA SER A 226 -3.33 -1.56 -9.83
C SER A 226 -3.43 -2.65 -8.76
N TRP A 227 -4.43 -2.61 -7.87
CA TRP A 227 -4.42 -3.41 -6.65
C TRP A 227 -5.81 -3.86 -6.20
N GLY A 228 -5.94 -5.13 -5.86
CA GLY A 228 -7.21 -5.69 -5.36
C GLY A 228 -7.69 -5.07 -4.04
N ALA A 229 -6.78 -4.57 -3.18
CA ALA A 229 -7.14 -3.87 -1.95
C ALA A 229 -7.65 -2.43 -2.18
N SER A 230 -7.82 -1.99 -3.42
CA SER A 230 -8.51 -0.75 -3.80
C SER A 230 -9.92 -0.63 -3.19
N ARG A 231 -10.58 -1.76 -2.97
CA ARG A 231 -11.88 -1.84 -2.29
C ARG A 231 -11.85 -1.25 -0.88
N TYR A 232 -10.72 -1.41 -0.16
CA TYR A 232 -10.50 -0.74 1.12
C TYR A 232 -10.45 0.79 0.94
N ALA A 233 -9.69 1.28 -0.05
CA ALA A 233 -9.52 2.72 -0.26
C ALA A 233 -10.86 3.42 -0.55
N MET A 234 -11.67 2.86 -1.46
CA MET A 234 -12.98 3.44 -1.77
C MET A 234 -13.95 3.37 -0.60
N SER A 235 -13.96 2.25 0.14
CA SER A 235 -14.82 2.06 1.32
C SER A 235 -14.42 3.02 2.45
N LEU A 236 -13.12 3.28 2.65
CA LEU A 236 -12.63 4.27 3.60
C LEU A 236 -13.15 5.68 3.27
N LEU A 237 -13.05 6.10 2.00
CA LEU A 237 -13.51 7.43 1.57
C LEU A 237 -15.03 7.56 1.68
N ALA A 238 -15.77 6.49 1.34
CA ALA A 238 -17.23 6.44 1.49
C ALA A 238 -17.63 6.51 2.98
N LEU A 239 -17.03 5.69 3.83
CA LEU A 239 -17.29 5.70 5.28
C LEU A 239 -16.97 7.07 5.89
N PHE A 240 -15.82 7.65 5.55
CA PHE A 240 -15.46 8.98 6.02
C PHE A 240 -16.49 10.04 5.59
N THR A 241 -16.94 10.00 4.33
CA THR A 241 -17.97 10.89 3.81
C THR A 241 -19.28 10.71 4.59
N PHE A 242 -19.67 9.48 4.88
CA PHE A 242 -20.84 9.18 5.69
C PHE A 242 -20.69 9.69 7.13
N VAL A 243 -19.50 9.55 7.73
CA VAL A 243 -19.20 10.12 9.06
C VAL A 243 -19.34 11.64 9.06
N LEU A 244 -18.94 12.33 7.99
CA LEU A 244 -19.17 13.78 7.86
C LEU A 244 -20.66 14.14 7.85
N VAL A 245 -21.50 13.32 7.21
CA VAL A 245 -22.95 13.52 7.21
C VAL A 245 -23.54 13.33 8.62
N ILE A 246 -23.16 12.26 9.34
CA ILE A 246 -23.63 11.96 10.71
C ILE A 246 -23.20 13.06 11.67
N THR A 247 -21.96 13.56 11.54
CA THR A 247 -21.42 14.63 12.39
C THR A 247 -21.91 16.04 12.00
N LYS A 248 -22.95 16.10 11.15
CA LYS A 248 -23.58 17.35 10.70
C LYS A 248 -22.64 18.31 9.94
N ARG A 249 -21.65 17.76 9.24
CA ARG A 249 -20.68 18.52 8.43
C ARG A 249 -20.98 18.42 6.93
N TYR A 250 -22.25 18.23 6.59
CA TYR A 250 -22.69 18.25 5.19
C TYR A 250 -22.51 19.65 4.59
N SER A 251 -22.04 19.69 3.35
CA SER A 251 -22.00 20.90 2.52
C SER A 251 -22.19 20.51 1.05
N GLN A 252 -22.65 21.44 0.22
CA GLN A 252 -22.77 21.22 -1.22
C GLN A 252 -21.41 20.86 -1.86
N ARG A 253 -20.31 21.42 -1.31
CA ARG A 253 -18.95 21.08 -1.70
C ARG A 253 -18.67 19.61 -1.49
N LEU A 254 -19.10 19.02 -0.37
CA LEU A 254 -18.95 17.60 -0.08
C LEU A 254 -19.63 16.74 -1.13
N LEU A 255 -20.88 17.07 -1.50
CA LEU A 255 -21.64 16.36 -2.55
C LEU A 255 -20.89 16.41 -3.89
N ILE A 256 -20.47 17.61 -4.33
CA ILE A 256 -19.77 17.77 -5.63
C ILE A 256 -18.42 17.05 -5.60
N SER A 257 -17.63 17.23 -4.53
CA SER A 257 -16.31 16.61 -4.43
C SER A 257 -16.38 15.11 -4.41
N TYR A 258 -17.31 14.53 -3.65
CA TYR A 258 -17.49 13.08 -3.60
C TYR A 258 -18.04 12.53 -4.91
N GLY A 259 -19.01 13.21 -5.54
CA GLY A 259 -19.57 12.83 -6.82
C GLY A 259 -18.52 12.81 -7.94
N VAL A 260 -17.68 13.86 -8.04
CA VAL A 260 -16.60 13.93 -9.03
C VAL A 260 -15.57 12.83 -8.78
N LEU A 261 -15.13 12.66 -7.53
CA LEU A 261 -14.17 11.62 -7.15
C LEU A 261 -14.66 10.23 -7.53
N THR A 262 -15.90 9.88 -7.14
CA THR A 262 -16.47 8.56 -7.44
C THR A 262 -16.67 8.35 -8.93
N THR A 263 -17.30 9.30 -9.63
CA THR A 263 -17.52 9.19 -11.09
C THR A 263 -16.21 8.97 -11.83
N THR A 264 -15.18 9.79 -11.54
CA THR A 264 -13.88 9.68 -12.21
C THR A 264 -13.22 8.32 -11.96
N SER A 265 -13.23 7.84 -10.70
CA SER A 265 -12.60 6.57 -10.35
C SER A 265 -13.32 5.37 -10.97
N PHE A 266 -14.65 5.36 -10.98
CA PHE A 266 -15.42 4.27 -11.57
C PHE A 266 -15.35 4.25 -13.10
N LEU A 267 -15.24 5.41 -13.77
CA LEU A 267 -14.98 5.45 -15.21
C LEU A 267 -13.67 4.74 -15.57
N ILE A 268 -12.61 4.90 -14.75
CA ILE A 268 -11.37 4.17 -14.95
C ILE A 268 -11.55 2.68 -14.67
N ALA A 269 -12.26 2.32 -13.59
CA ALA A 269 -12.49 0.93 -13.22
C ALA A 269 -13.20 0.12 -14.32
N ILE A 270 -14.21 0.72 -14.97
CA ILE A 270 -14.93 0.10 -16.10
C ILE A 270 -13.98 -0.22 -17.26
N GLY A 271 -12.97 0.61 -17.49
CA GLY A 271 -11.95 0.41 -18.52
C GLY A 271 -10.93 -0.70 -18.22
N VAL A 272 -10.93 -1.28 -17.01
CA VAL A 272 -10.06 -2.41 -16.63
C VAL A 272 -10.82 -3.71 -16.85
N PRO A 273 -10.44 -4.60 -17.79
CA PRO A 273 -11.21 -5.80 -18.13
C PRO A 273 -11.51 -6.72 -16.95
N LYS A 274 -10.56 -6.86 -16.02
CA LYS A 274 -10.73 -7.64 -14.77
C LYS A 274 -11.84 -7.11 -13.86
N LEU A 275 -12.15 -5.83 -13.91
CA LEU A 275 -13.21 -5.19 -13.12
C LEU A 275 -14.48 -5.03 -13.96
N GLY A 276 -14.39 -4.24 -15.03
CA GLY A 276 -15.48 -4.00 -15.97
C GLY A 276 -16.76 -3.47 -15.33
N PHE A 277 -17.89 -3.66 -15.99
CA PHE A 277 -19.22 -3.31 -15.47
C PHE A 277 -19.62 -4.12 -14.23
N PRO A 278 -19.26 -5.41 -14.05
CA PRO A 278 -19.58 -6.17 -12.85
C PRO A 278 -19.07 -5.52 -11.55
N PHE A 279 -17.98 -4.77 -11.61
CA PHE A 279 -17.46 -4.02 -10.45
C PHE A 279 -18.48 -3.01 -9.89
N LEU A 280 -19.35 -2.45 -10.71
CA LEU A 280 -20.38 -1.51 -10.26
C LEU A 280 -21.45 -2.18 -9.37
N THR A 281 -21.66 -3.47 -9.53
CA THR A 281 -22.65 -4.26 -8.81
C THR A 281 -22.07 -5.01 -7.60
N GLU A 282 -20.77 -4.88 -7.34
CA GLU A 282 -20.17 -5.38 -6.10
C GLU A 282 -20.75 -4.63 -4.89
N PHE A 283 -20.88 -5.32 -3.77
CA PHE A 283 -21.47 -4.80 -2.54
C PHE A 283 -20.80 -3.50 -2.08
N GLU A 284 -19.48 -3.41 -2.18
CA GLU A 284 -18.67 -2.26 -1.80
C GLU A 284 -18.98 -1.04 -2.70
N SER A 285 -19.15 -1.26 -3.99
CA SER A 285 -19.50 -0.21 -4.95
C SER A 285 -20.91 0.32 -4.70
N ILE A 286 -21.84 -0.55 -4.37
CA ILE A 286 -23.21 -0.16 -3.99
C ILE A 286 -23.20 0.67 -2.71
N ALA A 287 -22.37 0.32 -1.73
CA ALA A 287 -22.23 1.14 -0.52
C ALA A 287 -21.72 2.56 -0.85
N VAL A 288 -20.76 2.68 -1.78
CA VAL A 288 -20.25 3.98 -2.27
C VAL A 288 -21.37 4.80 -2.93
N PHE A 289 -22.15 4.18 -3.81
CA PHE A 289 -23.32 4.84 -4.44
C PHE A 289 -24.41 5.16 -3.42
N GLY A 290 -24.62 4.31 -2.42
CA GLY A 290 -25.53 4.57 -1.31
C GLY A 290 -25.17 5.85 -0.55
N VAL A 291 -23.89 6.08 -0.28
CA VAL A 291 -23.41 7.34 0.34
C VAL A 291 -23.69 8.53 -0.58
N LEU A 292 -23.48 8.41 -1.90
CA LEU A 292 -23.79 9.47 -2.85
C LEU A 292 -25.30 9.81 -2.82
N LEU A 293 -26.17 8.80 -2.80
CA LEU A 293 -27.62 8.99 -2.68
C LEU A 293 -28.00 9.68 -1.37
N VAL A 294 -27.35 9.34 -0.25
CA VAL A 294 -27.55 10.03 1.04
C VAL A 294 -27.14 11.50 0.96
N LEU A 295 -26.05 11.84 0.26
CA LEU A 295 -25.66 13.23 0.03
C LEU A 295 -26.69 13.99 -0.82
N VAL A 296 -27.21 13.37 -1.87
CA VAL A 296 -28.29 13.94 -2.71
C VAL A 296 -29.54 14.17 -1.87
N MET A 297 -29.93 13.19 -1.05
CA MET A 297 -31.05 13.34 -0.11
C MET A 297 -30.84 14.56 0.82
N LYS A 298 -29.62 14.72 1.37
CA LYS A 298 -29.30 15.86 2.25
C LYS A 298 -29.34 17.21 1.53
N GLU A 299 -29.05 17.26 0.23
CA GLU A 299 -29.16 18.47 -0.58
C GLU A 299 -30.63 18.83 -0.88
N ILE A 300 -31.49 17.84 -1.10
CA ILE A 300 -32.91 18.05 -1.44
C ILE A 300 -33.74 18.35 -0.20
N THR A 301 -33.52 17.65 0.92
CA THR A 301 -34.32 17.73 2.14
C THR A 301 -34.56 19.18 2.64
N PRO A 302 -33.57 20.09 2.70
CA PRO A 302 -33.77 21.46 3.16
C PRO A 302 -34.69 22.30 2.26
N ARG A 303 -34.84 21.91 0.98
CA ARG A 303 -35.69 22.63 0.00
C ARG A 303 -37.20 22.35 0.21
N LEU A 304 -37.54 21.34 1.01
CA LEU A 304 -38.92 20.99 1.32
C LEU A 304 -39.49 21.96 2.37
N LYS A 305 -40.74 22.41 2.15
CA LYS A 305 -41.36 23.52 2.89
C LYS A 305 -41.65 23.21 4.37
N THR A 306 -42.08 21.99 4.70
CA THR A 306 -42.52 21.64 6.07
C THR A 306 -41.62 20.56 6.68
N GLN A 307 -41.52 20.58 8.01
CA GLN A 307 -40.72 19.56 8.74
C GLN A 307 -41.27 18.15 8.55
N ASN A 308 -42.60 17.98 8.50
CA ASN A 308 -43.24 16.69 8.25
C ASN A 308 -42.88 16.15 6.87
N LEU A 309 -42.90 17.01 5.84
CA LEU A 309 -42.49 16.63 4.48
C LEU A 309 -40.99 16.20 4.44
N ARG A 310 -40.13 16.85 5.19
CA ARG A 310 -38.69 16.47 5.30
C ARG A 310 -38.55 15.10 5.93
N LEU A 311 -39.28 14.82 7.01
CA LEU A 311 -39.22 13.51 7.68
C LEU A 311 -39.77 12.41 6.79
N ILE A 312 -40.96 12.61 6.17
CA ILE A 312 -41.57 11.65 5.26
C ILE A 312 -40.66 11.37 4.07
N PHE A 313 -40.13 12.42 3.43
CA PHE A 313 -39.20 12.28 2.31
C PHE A 313 -37.96 11.48 2.71
N THR A 314 -37.34 11.81 3.87
CA THR A 314 -36.16 11.09 4.35
C THR A 314 -36.45 9.62 4.60
N ALA A 315 -37.58 9.33 5.27
CA ALA A 315 -38.01 7.95 5.55
C ALA A 315 -38.29 7.16 4.27
N LEU A 316 -39.04 7.73 3.33
CA LEU A 316 -39.34 7.08 2.04
C LEU A 316 -38.08 6.90 1.18
N PHE A 317 -37.18 7.85 1.20
CA PHE A 317 -35.92 7.76 0.46
C PHE A 317 -35.01 6.65 0.99
N LEU A 318 -34.86 6.55 2.31
CA LEU A 318 -34.07 5.48 2.95
C LEU A 318 -34.76 4.11 2.77
N LEU A 319 -36.10 4.05 2.87
CA LEU A 319 -36.87 2.84 2.58
C LEU A 319 -36.68 2.42 1.12
N GLY A 320 -36.72 3.37 0.18
CA GLY A 320 -36.48 3.14 -1.24
C GLY A 320 -35.09 2.56 -1.53
N ILE A 321 -34.02 3.10 -0.88
CA ILE A 321 -32.69 2.51 -0.97
C ILE A 321 -32.69 1.08 -0.44
N GLY A 322 -33.27 0.84 0.74
CA GLY A 322 -33.31 -0.50 1.34
C GLY A 322 -34.07 -1.50 0.46
N VAL A 323 -35.24 -1.12 -0.04
CA VAL A 323 -36.04 -1.95 -0.97
C VAL A 323 -35.26 -2.21 -2.26
N SER A 324 -34.61 -1.20 -2.83
CA SER A 324 -33.80 -1.37 -4.05
C SER A 324 -32.65 -2.37 -3.84
N VAL A 325 -31.94 -2.32 -2.72
CA VAL A 325 -30.88 -3.29 -2.38
C VAL A 325 -31.45 -4.71 -2.29
N VAL A 326 -32.61 -4.88 -1.60
CA VAL A 326 -33.27 -6.21 -1.46
C VAL A 326 -33.70 -6.74 -2.83
N VAL A 327 -34.36 -5.90 -3.65
CA VAL A 327 -34.83 -6.28 -4.99
C VAL A 327 -33.65 -6.67 -5.89
N LEU A 328 -32.58 -5.84 -5.93
CA LEU A 328 -31.42 -6.13 -6.74
C LEU A 328 -30.67 -7.38 -6.27
N SER A 329 -30.64 -7.65 -4.96
CA SER A 329 -30.10 -8.91 -4.41
C SER A 329 -30.95 -10.11 -4.80
N TYR A 330 -32.29 -9.98 -4.76
CA TYR A 330 -33.23 -11.05 -5.15
C TYR A 330 -33.07 -11.44 -6.63
N PHE A 331 -32.83 -10.48 -7.51
CA PHE A 331 -32.56 -10.72 -8.93
C PHE A 331 -31.10 -11.09 -9.22
N ASN A 332 -30.26 -11.31 -8.20
CA ASN A 332 -28.83 -11.60 -8.34
C ASN A 332 -28.05 -10.54 -9.16
N VAL A 333 -28.55 -9.31 -9.22
CA VAL A 333 -27.84 -8.18 -9.84
C VAL A 333 -26.70 -7.71 -8.93
N ILE A 334 -26.92 -7.76 -7.61
CA ILE A 334 -25.88 -7.49 -6.62
C ILE A 334 -25.19 -8.79 -6.29
N SER A 335 -23.89 -8.86 -6.59
CA SER A 335 -23.06 -9.94 -6.10
C SER A 335 -22.84 -9.77 -4.60
N LEU A 336 -23.32 -10.72 -3.80
CA LEU A 336 -22.98 -10.78 -2.37
C LEU A 336 -21.45 -10.82 -2.22
N PRO A 337 -20.90 -10.27 -1.11
CA PRO A 337 -19.45 -10.14 -0.93
C PRO A 337 -18.75 -11.48 -1.19
N TYR A 338 -17.82 -11.44 -2.12
CA TYR A 338 -17.03 -12.62 -2.50
C TYR A 338 -16.35 -13.23 -1.27
N THR A 339 -16.21 -14.55 -1.23
CA THR A 339 -15.67 -15.29 -0.07
C THR A 339 -14.35 -14.73 0.46
N LYS A 340 -13.47 -14.24 -0.41
CA LYS A 340 -12.21 -13.58 -0.02
C LYS A 340 -12.44 -12.29 0.78
N PHE A 341 -13.39 -11.45 0.40
CA PHE A 341 -13.69 -10.20 1.12
C PHE A 341 -14.38 -10.49 2.46
N MET A 342 -15.33 -11.43 2.48
CA MET A 342 -15.94 -11.88 3.72
C MET A 342 -14.95 -12.50 4.70
N SER A 343 -13.93 -13.20 4.21
CA SER A 343 -12.87 -13.74 5.08
C SER A 343 -11.98 -12.65 5.71
N VAL A 344 -11.91 -11.46 5.10
CA VAL A 344 -11.24 -10.28 5.68
C VAL A 344 -12.14 -9.58 6.69
N LEU A 345 -13.44 -9.44 6.37
CA LEU A 345 -14.44 -8.85 7.28
C LEU A 345 -14.73 -9.74 8.49
N ASN A 346 -14.82 -11.05 8.28
CA ASN A 346 -15.07 -12.03 9.33
C ASN A 346 -13.95 -13.09 9.35
N PRO A 347 -12.92 -12.91 10.19
CA PRO A 347 -11.79 -13.85 10.25
C PRO A 347 -12.19 -15.28 10.65
N PHE A 348 -13.35 -15.48 11.29
CA PHE A 348 -13.86 -16.82 11.63
C PHE A 348 -14.34 -17.64 10.43
N GLN A 349 -14.65 -17.01 9.29
CA GLN A 349 -15.02 -17.71 8.07
C GLN A 349 -13.82 -18.17 7.23
N ARG A 350 -12.61 -17.84 7.63
CA ARG A 350 -11.37 -18.17 6.90
C ARG A 350 -11.08 -19.66 6.85
N SER A 351 -11.34 -20.36 7.93
CA SER A 351 -11.17 -21.82 8.06
C SER A 351 -12.04 -22.62 7.09
N THR A 352 -13.03 -21.99 6.45
CA THR A 352 -13.88 -22.66 5.44
C THR A 352 -13.25 -22.73 4.05
N ASN A 353 -12.15 -21.98 3.81
CA ASN A 353 -11.44 -22.00 2.53
C ASN A 353 -9.98 -22.37 2.73
N PRO A 354 -9.61 -23.66 2.48
CA PRO A 354 -8.25 -24.15 2.71
C PRO A 354 -7.16 -23.37 1.96
N LEU A 355 -7.45 -22.90 0.74
CA LEU A 355 -6.50 -22.12 -0.06
C LEU A 355 -6.18 -20.77 0.59
N VAL A 356 -7.20 -20.10 1.14
CA VAL A 356 -7.01 -18.81 1.85
C VAL A 356 -6.28 -19.03 3.17
N GLU A 357 -6.56 -20.13 3.87
CA GLU A 357 -5.95 -20.46 5.17
C GLU A 357 -4.47 -20.88 5.02
N SER A 358 -4.10 -21.51 3.91
CA SER A 358 -2.72 -21.97 3.66
C SER A 358 -1.72 -20.82 3.55
N VAL A 359 -2.16 -19.63 3.14
CA VAL A 359 -1.28 -18.46 2.94
C VAL A 359 -0.93 -17.81 4.30
N GLN A 360 0.33 -17.84 4.67
CA GLN A 360 0.84 -17.28 5.95
C GLN A 360 0.45 -15.82 6.19
N GLU A 361 0.46 -15.02 5.13
CA GLU A 361 0.13 -13.59 5.18
C GLU A 361 -1.35 -13.30 5.47
N HIS A 362 -2.22 -14.29 5.32
CA HIS A 362 -3.64 -14.17 5.62
C HIS A 362 -3.96 -14.39 7.11
N ARG A 363 -3.01 -14.82 7.91
CA ARG A 363 -3.23 -15.06 9.35
C ARG A 363 -3.53 -13.76 10.10
N PRO A 364 -4.32 -13.82 11.19
CA PRO A 364 -4.52 -12.69 12.08
C PRO A 364 -3.19 -12.20 12.67
N ALA A 365 -3.06 -10.88 12.79
CA ALA A 365 -1.89 -10.27 13.38
C ALA A 365 -1.91 -10.42 14.92
N THR A 366 -0.75 -10.71 15.50
CA THR A 366 -0.54 -10.71 16.95
C THR A 366 -0.07 -9.33 17.45
N TRP A 367 -0.18 -9.05 18.75
CA TRP A 367 0.38 -7.84 19.36
C TRP A 367 1.88 -7.71 19.14
N SER A 368 2.61 -8.82 19.17
CA SER A 368 4.05 -8.84 18.88
C SER A 368 4.34 -8.43 17.44
N ALA A 369 3.50 -8.82 16.48
CA ALA A 369 3.62 -8.40 15.08
C ALA A 369 3.45 -6.87 14.96
N PHE A 370 2.44 -6.26 15.60
CA PHE A 370 2.28 -4.81 15.59
C PHE A 370 3.47 -4.09 16.22
N TYR A 371 3.98 -4.59 17.38
CA TYR A 371 5.15 -4.01 18.00
C TYR A 371 6.42 -4.16 17.15
N TYR A 372 6.57 -5.29 16.45
CA TYR A 372 7.66 -5.48 15.50
C TYR A 372 7.59 -4.47 14.35
N GLN A 373 6.40 -4.24 13.78
CA GLN A 373 6.19 -3.39 12.62
C GLN A 373 6.27 -1.88 12.95
N PHE A 374 5.86 -1.46 14.14
CA PHE A 374 5.68 -0.04 14.47
C PHE A 374 6.45 0.41 15.72
N GLY A 375 7.08 -0.51 16.48
CA GLY A 375 7.81 -0.18 17.69
C GLY A 375 6.94 0.58 18.70
N PHE A 376 7.52 1.62 19.30
CA PHE A 376 6.82 2.44 20.31
C PHE A 376 5.65 3.27 19.74
N LEU A 377 5.56 3.42 18.41
CA LEU A 377 4.42 4.10 17.78
C LEU A 377 3.07 3.41 18.06
N VAL A 378 3.07 2.10 18.38
CA VAL A 378 1.85 1.36 18.79
C VAL A 378 1.19 2.02 20.02
N PHE A 379 1.99 2.57 20.94
CA PHE A 379 1.50 3.27 22.13
C PHE A 379 1.21 4.76 21.87
N LEU A 380 1.96 5.38 20.98
CA LEU A 380 1.75 6.78 20.62
C LEU A 380 0.52 6.98 19.73
N ALA A 381 0.18 6.03 18.85
CA ALA A 381 -0.94 6.20 17.93
C ALA A 381 -2.30 6.33 18.64
N PRO A 382 -2.67 5.51 19.64
CA PRO A 382 -3.87 5.74 20.45
C PRO A 382 -3.89 7.11 21.14
N LEU A 383 -2.75 7.55 21.67
CA LEU A 383 -2.62 8.89 22.23
C LEU A 383 -2.80 9.98 21.14
N GLY A 384 -2.35 9.70 19.93
CA GLY A 384 -2.58 10.55 18.76
C GLY A 384 -4.06 10.65 18.39
N ILE A 385 -4.84 9.59 18.53
CA ILE A 385 -6.30 9.63 18.37
C ILE A 385 -6.91 10.62 19.37
N PHE A 386 -6.49 10.59 20.64
CA PHE A 386 -6.97 11.52 21.65
C PHE A 386 -6.69 12.99 21.27
N PHE A 387 -5.48 13.32 20.84
CA PHE A 387 -5.16 14.69 20.40
C PHE A 387 -5.87 15.08 19.10
N ALA A 388 -6.05 14.17 18.17
CA ALA A 388 -6.81 14.38 16.95
C ALA A 388 -8.29 14.63 17.26
N PHE A 389 -8.84 13.91 18.24
CA PHE A 389 -10.22 14.08 18.70
C PHE A 389 -10.44 15.44 19.39
N GLN A 390 -9.46 15.93 20.15
CA GLN A 390 -9.54 17.27 20.74
C GLN A 390 -9.62 18.39 19.68
N ARG A 391 -8.98 18.18 18.52
CA ARG A 391 -9.01 19.18 17.43
C ARG A 391 -10.27 19.10 16.59
N LEU A 392 -10.86 17.93 16.41
CA LEU A 392 -12.06 17.62 15.62
C LEU A 392 -12.15 18.31 14.25
N THR A 393 -11.02 18.55 13.59
CA THR A 393 -11.02 19.05 12.21
C THR A 393 -11.47 17.94 11.25
N THR A 394 -11.89 18.30 10.04
CA THR A 394 -12.22 17.33 8.98
C THR A 394 -11.06 16.37 8.70
N LYS A 395 -9.82 16.89 8.69
CA LYS A 395 -8.59 16.09 8.48
C LYS A 395 -8.30 15.17 9.67
N SER A 396 -8.50 15.64 10.91
CA SER A 396 -8.36 14.82 12.12
C SER A 396 -9.37 13.67 12.14
N LEU A 397 -10.63 13.95 11.78
CA LEU A 397 -11.68 12.95 11.72
C LEU A 397 -11.38 11.87 10.67
N PHE A 398 -10.81 12.27 9.52
CA PHE A 398 -10.35 11.32 8.51
C PHE A 398 -9.28 10.37 9.06
N VAL A 399 -8.22 10.90 9.71
CA VAL A 399 -7.12 10.06 10.21
C VAL A 399 -7.59 9.12 11.33
N ILE A 400 -8.56 9.57 12.17
CA ILE A 400 -9.20 8.69 13.16
C ILE A 400 -9.95 7.55 12.46
N THR A 401 -10.78 7.85 11.46
CA THR A 401 -11.53 6.85 10.69
C THR A 401 -10.57 5.88 10.00
N PHE A 402 -9.51 6.40 9.37
CA PHE A 402 -8.48 5.61 8.74
C PHE A 402 -7.78 4.67 9.73
N MET A 403 -7.37 5.20 10.90
CA MET A 403 -6.72 4.38 11.94
C MET A 403 -7.61 3.24 12.43
N LEU A 404 -8.87 3.51 12.74
CA LEU A 404 -9.78 2.51 13.29
C LEU A 404 -10.09 1.40 12.27
N THR A 405 -10.36 1.76 11.02
CA THR A 405 -10.62 0.79 9.96
C THR A 405 -9.37 0.00 9.59
N ALA A 406 -8.22 0.66 9.41
CA ALA A 406 -6.97 0.00 9.10
C ALA A 406 -6.51 -0.93 10.22
N LEU A 407 -6.71 -0.56 11.48
CA LEU A 407 -6.40 -1.41 12.63
C LEU A 407 -7.24 -2.70 12.61
N TYR A 408 -8.56 -2.59 12.35
CA TYR A 408 -9.43 -3.75 12.24
C TYR A 408 -8.95 -4.71 11.15
N PHE A 409 -8.73 -4.20 9.93
CA PHE A 409 -8.29 -5.03 8.79
C PHE A 409 -6.89 -5.62 9.01
N SER A 410 -5.97 -4.86 9.60
CA SER A 410 -4.62 -5.35 9.93
C SER A 410 -4.63 -6.43 11.03
N ALA A 411 -5.51 -6.30 12.02
CA ALA A 411 -5.70 -7.33 13.03
C ALA A 411 -6.30 -8.61 12.42
N SER A 412 -7.20 -8.45 11.47
CA SER A 412 -7.82 -9.57 10.74
C SER A 412 -6.82 -10.30 9.84
N MET A 413 -5.89 -9.58 9.18
CA MET A 413 -4.96 -10.16 8.20
C MET A 413 -3.62 -9.42 8.24
N ILE A 414 -2.53 -10.13 8.57
CA ILE A 414 -1.22 -9.52 8.82
C ILE A 414 -0.66 -8.76 7.60
N ARG A 415 -0.90 -9.23 6.36
CA ARG A 415 -0.47 -8.52 5.15
C ARG A 415 -1.03 -7.10 5.03
N LEU A 416 -2.17 -6.80 5.68
CA LEU A 416 -2.80 -5.49 5.65
C LEU A 416 -2.19 -4.48 6.65
N THR A 417 -1.16 -4.88 7.41
CA THR A 417 -0.40 -3.95 8.28
C THR A 417 0.25 -2.81 7.50
N ILE A 418 0.53 -3.01 6.22
CA ILE A 418 1.04 -1.95 5.35
C ILE A 418 0.02 -0.81 5.18
N ILE A 419 -1.28 -1.10 5.15
CA ILE A 419 -2.36 -0.10 5.08
C ILE A 419 -2.45 0.69 6.39
N LEU A 420 -2.17 0.05 7.52
CA LEU A 420 -2.17 0.69 8.83
C LEU A 420 -0.99 1.66 9.02
N ALA A 421 0.15 1.38 8.38
CA ALA A 421 1.40 2.11 8.60
C ALA A 421 1.26 3.63 8.46
N PRO A 422 0.63 4.22 7.42
CA PRO A 422 0.46 5.66 7.30
C PRO A 422 -0.33 6.27 8.48
N ALA A 423 -1.41 5.63 8.91
CA ALA A 423 -2.25 6.14 10.00
C ALA A 423 -1.49 6.14 11.33
N VAL A 424 -0.77 5.06 11.65
CA VAL A 424 0.09 4.96 12.85
C VAL A 424 1.19 6.03 12.82
N CYS A 425 1.84 6.21 11.68
CA CYS A 425 2.91 7.21 11.53
C CYS A 425 2.40 8.65 11.72
N ILE A 426 1.22 9.01 11.20
CA ILE A 426 0.64 10.35 11.37
C ILE A 426 0.24 10.57 12.83
N LEU A 427 -0.53 9.65 13.40
CA LEU A 427 -1.04 9.79 14.76
C LEU A 427 0.08 9.71 15.80
N GLY A 428 1.04 8.80 15.60
CA GLY A 428 2.24 8.73 16.45
C GLY A 428 3.07 10.01 16.40
N SER A 429 3.23 10.62 15.22
CA SER A 429 3.91 11.90 15.06
C SER A 429 3.15 13.04 15.74
N LEU A 430 1.83 13.07 15.60
CA LEU A 430 0.97 14.05 16.25
C LEU A 430 1.10 13.94 17.77
N ALA A 431 1.00 12.72 18.32
CA ALA A 431 1.17 12.46 19.74
C ALA A 431 2.54 12.92 20.25
N LEU A 432 3.60 12.51 19.56
CA LEU A 432 4.97 12.85 19.96
C LEU A 432 5.17 14.38 20.03
N ILE A 433 4.69 15.11 19.03
CA ILE A 433 4.79 16.58 19.00
C ILE A 433 3.98 17.21 20.13
N GLU A 434 2.73 16.78 20.36
CA GLU A 434 1.87 17.36 21.40
C GLU A 434 2.40 17.05 22.81
N VAL A 435 2.87 15.84 23.04
CA VAL A 435 3.49 15.43 24.33
C VAL A 435 4.78 16.19 24.58
N LEU A 436 5.64 16.33 23.57
CA LEU A 436 6.94 17.00 23.74
C LEU A 436 6.83 18.53 23.83
N ARG A 437 5.78 19.13 23.27
CA ARG A 437 5.62 20.59 23.19
C ARG A 437 5.81 21.33 24.53
N PRO A 438 5.16 20.94 25.64
CA PRO A 438 5.33 21.61 26.93
C PRO A 438 6.76 21.46 27.47
N PHE A 439 7.38 20.30 27.33
CA PHE A 439 8.73 20.04 27.84
C PHE A 439 9.81 20.77 27.05
N VAL A 440 9.69 20.82 25.71
CA VAL A 440 10.58 21.61 24.84
C VAL A 440 10.47 23.10 25.21
N ASN A 441 9.26 23.61 25.46
CA ASN A 441 9.07 25.00 25.89
C ASN A 441 9.77 25.28 27.23
N ILE A 442 9.75 24.34 28.19
CA ILE A 442 10.45 24.47 29.48
C ILE A 442 11.96 24.53 29.28
N VAL A 443 12.51 23.71 28.42
CA VAL A 443 13.96 23.66 28.15
C VAL A 443 14.46 24.87 27.39
N THR A 444 13.70 25.36 26.41
CA THR A 444 14.12 26.46 25.49
C THR A 444 13.89 27.88 26.07
N GLN A 445 13.00 28.04 27.05
CA GLN A 445 12.75 29.37 27.66
C GLN A 445 13.97 29.84 28.44
N ARG A 446 14.59 30.97 28.02
CA ARG A 446 15.80 31.51 28.62
C ARG A 446 15.55 32.22 29.97
N THR A 447 14.35 32.78 30.18
CA THR A 447 14.00 33.49 31.41
C THR A 447 12.62 33.13 31.91
N PHE A 448 12.58 32.62 33.14
CA PHE A 448 11.32 32.45 33.88
C PHE A 448 11.17 33.62 34.84
N THR A 449 10.03 34.34 34.80
CA THR A 449 9.67 35.25 35.88
C THR A 449 9.54 34.44 37.18
N ARG A 450 9.98 35.06 38.30
CA ARG A 450 9.99 34.41 39.65
C ARG A 450 8.66 33.76 40.01
N ARG A 451 7.53 34.38 39.59
CA ARG A 451 6.16 33.85 39.79
C ARG A 451 5.86 32.57 39.04
N ARG A 452 6.40 32.38 37.83
CA ARG A 452 6.22 31.18 37.01
C ARG A 452 7.10 30.03 37.47
N ARG A 453 8.29 30.31 38.06
CA ARG A 453 9.17 29.25 38.62
C ARG A 453 8.52 28.51 39.79
N VAL A 454 7.72 29.18 40.60
CA VAL A 454 7.06 28.58 41.78
C VAL A 454 5.86 27.69 41.35
N SER A 455 5.22 27.97 40.21
CA SER A 455 4.06 27.22 39.73
C SER A 455 4.45 25.97 38.91
N LEU A 456 5.67 25.88 38.38
CA LEU A 456 6.14 24.75 37.59
C LEU A 456 6.78 23.69 38.51
N ARG A 457 6.01 22.63 38.83
CA ARG A 457 6.50 21.47 39.56
C ARG A 457 7.55 20.67 38.78
N VAL A 458 7.72 20.94 37.47
CA VAL A 458 8.59 20.22 36.56
C VAL A 458 9.80 21.06 36.19
N GLY A 459 11.02 20.58 36.51
CA GLY A 459 12.27 21.27 36.22
C GLY A 459 12.81 20.99 34.81
N ARG A 460 13.81 21.83 34.38
CA ARG A 460 14.50 21.65 33.08
C ARG A 460 15.17 20.25 32.97
N GLY A 461 15.83 19.78 34.04
CA GLY A 461 16.51 18.48 34.05
C GLY A 461 15.54 17.34 33.75
N PHE A 462 14.40 17.28 34.45
CA PHE A 462 13.36 16.29 34.19
C PHE A 462 12.84 16.38 32.76
N SER A 463 12.55 17.60 32.28
CA SER A 463 12.06 17.81 30.90
C SER A 463 13.07 17.32 29.86
N THR A 464 14.37 17.54 30.08
CA THR A 464 15.44 17.05 29.18
C THR A 464 15.52 15.52 29.19
N ILE A 465 15.49 14.90 30.38
CA ILE A 465 15.51 13.42 30.52
C ILE A 465 14.30 12.82 29.82
N LEU A 466 13.11 13.40 29.99
CA LEU A 466 11.89 12.91 29.36
C LEU A 466 11.94 13.03 27.82
N ILE A 467 12.45 14.15 27.29
CA ILE A 467 12.65 14.33 25.84
C ILE A 467 13.60 13.26 25.29
N ILE A 468 14.75 13.05 25.95
CA ILE A 468 15.74 12.04 25.55
C ILE A 468 15.14 10.64 25.67
N GLY A 469 14.46 10.34 26.76
CA GLY A 469 13.81 9.03 26.98
C GLY A 469 12.76 8.71 25.91
N LEU A 470 11.87 9.65 25.60
CA LEU A 470 10.88 9.47 24.52
C LEU A 470 11.55 9.34 23.15
N PHE A 471 12.62 10.09 22.90
CA PHE A 471 13.41 9.95 21.68
C PHE A 471 13.99 8.54 21.58
N VAL A 472 14.68 8.06 22.59
CA VAL A 472 15.28 6.72 22.65
C VAL A 472 14.21 5.63 22.46
N LEU A 473 13.10 5.71 23.22
CA LEU A 473 12.00 4.74 23.13
C LEU A 473 11.33 4.71 21.74
N THR A 474 11.27 5.86 21.04
CA THR A 474 10.64 5.94 19.73
C THR A 474 11.57 5.51 18.62
N PHE A 475 12.84 5.93 18.63
CA PHE A 475 13.74 5.77 17.50
C PHE A 475 14.56 4.46 17.54
N ILE A 476 14.92 3.94 18.73
CA ILE A 476 15.66 2.67 18.79
C ILE A 476 14.88 1.50 18.16
N PRO A 477 13.58 1.29 18.47
CA PRO A 477 12.83 0.21 17.83
C PRO A 477 12.71 0.34 16.31
N LEU A 478 12.76 1.58 15.78
CA LEU A 478 12.72 1.82 14.33
C LEU A 478 14.00 1.39 13.60
N LEU A 479 15.12 1.21 14.31
CA LEU A 479 16.34 0.64 13.73
C LEU A 479 16.13 -0.80 13.22
N ARG A 480 15.12 -1.52 13.73
CA ARG A 480 14.66 -2.79 13.15
C ARG A 480 14.25 -2.68 11.68
N GLY A 481 13.86 -1.49 11.23
CA GLY A 481 13.62 -1.22 9.81
C GLY A 481 14.85 -1.46 8.94
N VAL A 482 16.05 -1.20 9.47
CA VAL A 482 17.31 -1.49 8.77
C VAL A 482 17.51 -3.00 8.63
N ASP A 483 17.22 -3.78 9.69
CA ASP A 483 17.24 -5.25 9.62
C ASP A 483 16.25 -5.81 8.60
N SER A 484 15.03 -5.27 8.56
CA SER A 484 14.03 -5.64 7.54
C SER A 484 14.49 -5.31 6.12
N GLY A 485 15.18 -4.18 5.94
CA GLY A 485 15.77 -3.80 4.66
C GLY A 485 16.96 -4.66 4.26
N TYR A 486 17.65 -5.31 5.20
CA TYR A 486 18.81 -6.17 4.94
C TYR A 486 18.45 -7.64 4.72
N SER A 487 17.17 -7.98 4.57
CA SER A 487 16.74 -9.36 4.27
C SER A 487 17.10 -9.76 2.85
N PRO A 488 17.56 -11.02 2.61
CA PRO A 488 17.77 -11.51 1.26
C PRO A 488 16.46 -11.59 0.49
N THR A 489 16.55 -11.58 -0.84
CA THR A 489 15.40 -11.86 -1.70
C THR A 489 14.98 -13.32 -1.54
N THR A 490 13.68 -13.60 -1.67
CA THR A 490 13.13 -14.94 -1.45
C THR A 490 13.76 -15.99 -2.35
N ILE A 491 14.00 -15.66 -3.62
CA ILE A 491 14.65 -16.58 -4.57
C ILE A 491 16.11 -16.92 -4.16
N ALA A 492 16.80 -15.99 -3.52
CA ALA A 492 18.18 -16.19 -3.06
C ALA A 492 18.28 -16.92 -1.71
N ALA A 493 17.20 -16.92 -0.93
CA ALA A 493 17.18 -17.51 0.41
C ALA A 493 16.28 -18.75 0.52
N SER A 494 15.68 -19.20 -0.59
CA SER A 494 14.80 -20.36 -0.63
C SER A 494 13.72 -20.35 0.44
N SER A 495 13.12 -19.17 0.71
CA SER A 495 12.12 -18.93 1.76
C SER A 495 12.53 -19.28 3.21
N ILE A 496 13.75 -19.69 3.45
CA ILE A 496 14.31 -19.86 4.79
C ILE A 496 14.97 -18.54 5.19
N PRO A 497 14.69 -17.98 6.41
CA PRO A 497 15.30 -16.73 6.86
C PRO A 497 16.79 -16.94 7.28
N LEU A 498 17.52 -17.71 6.52
CA LEU A 498 18.97 -17.81 6.63
C LEU A 498 19.55 -16.57 5.93
N ARG A 499 20.32 -15.77 6.63
CA ARG A 499 21.11 -14.68 6.03
C ARG A 499 22.29 -15.28 5.24
N ALA A 500 21.99 -16.19 4.32
CA ALA A 500 22.93 -16.84 3.44
C ALA A 500 22.36 -16.84 2.02
N ASN A 501 23.21 -16.67 1.03
CA ASN A 501 22.85 -16.77 -0.36
C ASN A 501 22.81 -18.26 -0.74
N ILE A 502 21.60 -18.81 -0.95
CA ILE A 502 21.37 -20.21 -1.35
C ILE A 502 20.87 -20.17 -2.79
N GLY A 503 21.69 -20.64 -3.71
CA GLY A 503 21.43 -20.54 -5.15
C GLY A 503 20.51 -21.62 -5.73
N ASP A 504 19.99 -22.55 -4.93
CA ASP A 504 19.29 -23.76 -5.38
C ASP A 504 18.18 -23.47 -6.40
N TRP A 505 17.30 -22.53 -6.12
CA TRP A 505 16.25 -22.15 -7.07
C TRP A 505 16.80 -21.52 -8.35
N SER A 506 17.75 -20.61 -8.23
CA SER A 506 18.36 -19.97 -9.39
C SER A 506 19.07 -20.98 -10.29
N GLU A 507 19.77 -21.95 -9.70
CA GLU A 507 20.45 -23.03 -10.41
C GLU A 507 19.45 -23.97 -11.10
N ALA A 508 18.39 -24.38 -10.39
CA ALA A 508 17.33 -25.23 -10.96
C ALA A 508 16.62 -24.56 -12.13
N LEU A 509 16.27 -23.26 -12.00
CA LEU A 509 15.59 -22.52 -13.05
C LEU A 509 16.48 -22.29 -14.28
N VAL A 510 17.77 -21.99 -14.08
CA VAL A 510 18.75 -21.91 -15.18
C VAL A 510 18.93 -23.27 -15.85
N TRP A 511 18.99 -24.36 -15.07
CA TRP A 511 19.06 -25.70 -15.62
C TRP A 511 17.84 -26.04 -16.49
N MET A 512 16.63 -25.75 -16.01
CA MET A 512 15.39 -25.92 -16.79
C MET A 512 15.44 -25.14 -18.10
N LYS A 513 15.85 -23.87 -18.03
CA LYS A 513 15.91 -22.99 -19.20
C LYS A 513 16.84 -23.53 -20.28
N VAL A 514 18.02 -24.03 -19.89
CA VAL A 514 19.09 -24.44 -20.81
C VAL A 514 18.92 -25.86 -21.32
N ASN A 515 18.43 -26.78 -20.48
CA ASN A 515 18.46 -28.22 -20.79
C ASN A 515 17.11 -28.76 -21.24
N LEU A 516 15.99 -28.08 -21.01
CA LEU A 516 14.67 -28.54 -21.40
C LEU A 516 14.14 -27.79 -22.62
N PRO A 517 13.36 -28.45 -23.51
CA PRO A 517 12.64 -27.79 -24.60
C PRO A 517 11.69 -26.68 -24.08
N PRO A 518 11.41 -25.62 -24.87
CA PRO A 518 10.53 -24.52 -24.45
C PRO A 518 9.08 -24.94 -24.13
N ASP A 519 8.59 -25.98 -24.77
CA ASP A 519 7.25 -26.57 -24.66
C ASP A 519 7.11 -27.56 -23.50
N THR A 520 8.17 -27.76 -22.70
CA THR A 520 8.15 -28.68 -21.54
C THR A 520 7.13 -28.22 -20.48
N VAL A 521 6.23 -29.12 -20.10
CA VAL A 521 5.24 -28.93 -19.05
C VAL A 521 5.81 -29.37 -17.69
N VAL A 522 5.88 -28.42 -16.75
CA VAL A 522 6.41 -28.65 -15.41
C VAL A 522 5.31 -28.53 -14.37
N ALA A 523 5.08 -29.61 -13.63
CA ALA A 523 4.21 -29.61 -12.46
C ALA A 523 4.98 -29.17 -11.22
N SER A 524 4.44 -28.23 -10.49
CA SER A 524 4.94 -27.75 -9.20
C SER A 524 3.78 -27.35 -8.31
N TRP A 525 4.04 -27.10 -7.03
CA TRP A 525 3.08 -26.38 -6.20
C TRP A 525 2.88 -24.95 -6.76
N TRP A 526 1.67 -24.44 -6.71
CA TRP A 526 1.26 -23.18 -7.38
C TRP A 526 2.14 -21.96 -7.02
N ASP A 527 2.74 -21.92 -5.83
CA ASP A 527 3.62 -20.83 -5.41
C ASP A 527 4.80 -20.60 -6.37
N TYR A 528 5.32 -21.65 -7.00
CA TYR A 528 6.54 -21.59 -7.82
C TYR A 528 6.28 -21.35 -9.31
N GLY A 529 5.01 -21.30 -9.72
CA GLY A 529 4.64 -21.18 -11.12
C GLY A 529 5.26 -20.00 -11.84
N TYR A 530 5.28 -18.83 -11.22
CA TYR A 530 5.86 -17.63 -11.84
C TYR A 530 7.38 -17.74 -12.03
N TRP A 531 8.10 -18.34 -11.09
CA TRP A 531 9.54 -18.56 -11.27
C TRP A 531 9.83 -19.52 -12.43
N ILE A 532 9.10 -20.61 -12.52
CA ILE A 532 9.27 -21.62 -13.59
C ILE A 532 8.90 -21.00 -14.94
N MET A 533 7.79 -20.25 -15.00
CA MET A 533 7.32 -19.63 -16.24
C MET A 533 8.29 -18.52 -16.74
N VAL A 534 8.78 -17.66 -15.85
CA VAL A 534 9.55 -16.47 -16.24
C VAL A 534 11.04 -16.77 -16.33
N ASN A 535 11.63 -17.38 -15.29
CA ASN A 535 13.07 -17.65 -15.24
C ASN A 535 13.42 -19.01 -15.85
N GLY A 536 12.57 -20.03 -15.64
CA GLY A 536 12.74 -21.35 -16.25
C GLY A 536 12.32 -21.40 -17.73
N GLU A 537 11.52 -20.42 -18.18
CA GLU A 537 10.94 -20.36 -19.53
C GLU A 537 10.21 -21.65 -19.91
N LYS A 538 9.44 -22.23 -18.97
CA LYS A 538 8.68 -23.46 -19.13
C LYS A 538 7.17 -23.23 -18.90
N ILE A 539 6.37 -24.21 -19.34
CA ILE A 539 4.93 -24.21 -19.16
C ILE A 539 4.60 -24.72 -17.76
N THR A 540 3.65 -24.08 -17.07
CA THR A 540 3.24 -24.45 -15.71
C THR A 540 1.76 -24.79 -15.62
N LEU A 541 1.41 -25.69 -14.70
CA LEU A 541 0.01 -26.05 -14.44
C LEU A 541 -0.73 -24.99 -13.61
N ALA A 542 -0.04 -24.31 -12.72
CA ALA A 542 -0.64 -23.29 -11.84
C ALA A 542 0.39 -22.24 -11.44
N ASP A 543 -0.12 -21.07 -11.05
CA ASP A 543 0.66 -19.93 -10.55
C ASP A 543 -0.06 -19.20 -9.40
N ASN A 544 0.58 -18.17 -8.81
CA ASN A 544 0.05 -17.37 -7.71
C ASN A 544 -1.21 -16.55 -8.07
N GLY A 545 -1.61 -16.51 -9.35
CA GLY A 545 -2.89 -15.95 -9.78
C GLY A 545 -4.10 -16.72 -9.26
N THR A 546 -3.91 -18.01 -8.88
CA THR A 546 -4.92 -18.89 -8.28
C THR A 546 -6.29 -18.84 -8.98
N ILE A 547 -6.28 -18.84 -10.32
CA ILE A 547 -7.49 -18.63 -11.14
C ILE A 547 -8.40 -19.86 -11.21
N ASN A 548 -7.84 -21.07 -11.05
CA ASN A 548 -8.57 -22.35 -11.11
C ASN A 548 -8.32 -23.18 -9.85
N SER A 549 -9.22 -23.08 -8.87
CA SER A 549 -9.12 -23.81 -7.60
C SER A 549 -9.24 -25.33 -7.76
N THR A 550 -9.96 -25.83 -8.77
CA THR A 550 -10.09 -27.26 -9.06
C THR A 550 -8.75 -27.83 -9.50
N GLN A 551 -8.06 -27.16 -10.41
CA GLN A 551 -6.73 -27.56 -10.88
C GLN A 551 -5.70 -27.55 -9.75
N ILE A 552 -5.71 -26.53 -8.88
CA ILE A 552 -4.87 -26.49 -7.67
C ILE A 552 -5.16 -27.67 -6.76
N ALA A 553 -6.42 -28.02 -6.56
CA ALA A 553 -6.80 -29.18 -5.75
C ALA A 553 -6.31 -30.51 -6.36
N GLN A 554 -6.34 -30.65 -7.70
CA GLN A 554 -5.79 -31.82 -8.40
C GLN A 554 -4.26 -31.91 -8.25
N ILE A 555 -3.55 -30.78 -8.35
CA ILE A 555 -2.10 -30.71 -8.09
C ILE A 555 -1.81 -31.10 -6.65
N GLY A 556 -2.56 -30.58 -5.68
CA GLY A 556 -2.42 -30.96 -4.28
C GLY A 556 -2.67 -32.46 -4.06
N ARG A 557 -3.68 -33.02 -4.71
CA ARG A 557 -3.98 -34.46 -4.68
C ARG A 557 -2.84 -35.30 -5.28
N MET A 558 -2.25 -34.85 -6.39
CA MET A 558 -1.08 -35.48 -7.00
C MET A 558 0.06 -35.63 -5.99
N PHE A 559 0.43 -34.56 -5.27
CA PHE A 559 1.51 -34.60 -4.28
C PHE A 559 1.21 -35.45 -3.05
N MET A 560 -0.07 -35.66 -2.71
CA MET A 560 -0.51 -36.42 -1.54
C MET A 560 -0.90 -37.86 -1.84
N SER A 561 -0.91 -38.27 -3.12
CA SER A 561 -1.34 -39.59 -3.57
C SER A 561 -0.17 -40.59 -3.67
N ASN A 562 -0.49 -41.89 -3.80
CA ASN A 562 0.49 -42.87 -4.19
C ASN A 562 0.93 -42.67 -5.65
N GLU A 563 2.06 -43.30 -6.02
CA GLU A 563 2.68 -43.13 -7.34
C GLU A 563 1.71 -43.39 -8.49
N THR A 564 0.91 -44.45 -8.42
CA THR A 564 -0.04 -44.84 -9.49
C THR A 564 -1.09 -43.75 -9.72
N GLN A 565 -1.64 -43.21 -8.65
CA GLN A 565 -2.63 -42.14 -8.74
C GLN A 565 -2.00 -40.80 -9.18
N ALA A 566 -0.79 -40.52 -8.70
CA ALA A 566 -0.05 -39.33 -9.12
C ALA A 566 0.26 -39.37 -10.62
N LEU A 567 0.74 -40.50 -11.13
CA LEU A 567 1.02 -40.71 -12.55
C LEU A 567 -0.24 -40.59 -13.43
N THR A 568 -1.42 -41.00 -12.91
CA THR A 568 -2.68 -40.80 -13.64
C THR A 568 -2.99 -39.31 -13.84
N ILE A 569 -2.83 -38.52 -12.78
CA ILE A 569 -3.05 -37.05 -12.84
C ILE A 569 -1.99 -36.37 -13.74
N LEU A 570 -0.73 -36.78 -13.62
CA LEU A 570 0.36 -36.23 -14.44
C LEU A 570 0.14 -36.47 -15.92
N LYS A 571 -0.36 -37.68 -16.29
CA LYS A 571 -0.70 -38.03 -17.68
C LYS A 571 -1.90 -37.24 -18.20
N GLU A 572 -2.87 -36.92 -17.35
CA GLU A 572 -4.03 -36.08 -17.73
C GLU A 572 -3.61 -34.68 -18.18
N TYR A 573 -2.51 -34.17 -17.61
CA TYR A 573 -1.95 -32.86 -17.91
C TYR A 573 -0.70 -32.91 -18.81
N ASP A 574 -0.37 -34.03 -19.42
CA ASP A 574 0.83 -34.21 -20.26
C ASP A 574 2.11 -33.64 -19.61
N VAL A 575 2.30 -33.93 -18.32
CA VAL A 575 3.43 -33.39 -17.54
C VAL A 575 4.71 -34.13 -17.85
N ASP A 576 5.77 -33.40 -18.20
CA ASP A 576 7.10 -33.94 -18.48
C ASP A 576 7.97 -34.03 -17.22
N TYR A 577 7.90 -33.02 -16.36
CA TYR A 577 8.73 -32.92 -15.15
C TYR A 577 7.92 -32.48 -13.93
N VAL A 578 8.33 -32.94 -12.77
CA VAL A 578 7.78 -32.53 -11.47
C VAL A 578 8.88 -31.87 -10.67
N THR A 579 8.61 -30.63 -10.21
CA THR A 579 9.51 -29.88 -9.31
C THR A 579 9.01 -29.98 -7.89
N VAL A 580 9.86 -30.46 -6.99
CA VAL A 580 9.59 -30.61 -5.55
C VAL A 580 10.57 -29.75 -4.77
N PHE A 581 10.06 -28.95 -3.85
CA PHE A 581 10.86 -28.20 -2.89
C PHE A 581 10.93 -28.97 -1.57
N THR A 582 12.14 -29.28 -1.11
CA THR A 582 12.37 -29.95 0.17
C THR A 582 13.18 -29.04 1.10
N THR A 583 12.74 -28.89 2.35
CA THR A 583 13.51 -28.19 3.38
C THR A 583 14.20 -29.20 4.29
N ILE A 584 15.50 -29.01 4.51
CA ILE A 584 16.22 -29.77 5.54
C ILE A 584 16.06 -28.99 6.85
N ALA A 585 15.21 -29.47 7.77
CA ALA A 585 15.16 -28.96 9.12
C ALA A 585 16.36 -29.53 9.90
N LEU A 586 17.35 -28.69 10.20
CA LEU A 586 18.37 -29.04 11.18
C LEU A 586 17.71 -28.94 12.58
N ALA A 587 17.48 -30.08 13.21
CA ALA A 587 17.07 -30.12 14.61
C ALA A 587 18.16 -29.50 15.50
N GLN A 588 17.79 -28.82 16.56
CA GLN A 588 18.70 -28.12 17.50
C GLN A 588 19.76 -29.02 18.16
N GLN A 589 19.83 -30.30 17.86
CA GLN A 589 20.79 -31.28 18.39
C GLN A 589 21.59 -32.03 17.31
N GLY A 590 21.69 -31.47 16.09
CA GLY A 590 22.52 -32.07 15.04
C GLY A 590 21.97 -33.38 14.45
N GLN A 591 20.71 -33.71 14.67
CA GLN A 591 20.02 -34.79 13.99
C GLN A 591 19.29 -34.25 12.77
N ILE A 592 19.55 -34.82 11.61
CA ILE A 592 18.80 -34.59 10.36
C ILE A 592 17.48 -35.36 10.51
N LEU A 593 16.38 -34.68 10.46
CA LEU A 593 15.05 -35.27 10.37
C LEU A 593 14.64 -35.39 8.90
#